data_cbcc660bbde5be6dcf6f98eed10892a4
#
_entry.id   cbcc660bbde5be6dcf6f98eed10892a4
#
_cell.length_a   1.000
_cell.length_b   1.000
_cell.length_c   1.000
_cell.angle_alpha   90.00
_cell.angle_beta   90.00
_cell.angle_gamma   90.00
#
_symmetry.space_group_name_H-M   'P 1'
#
loop_
_entity.id
_entity.type
_entity.pdbx_description
1 polymer ?
#
loop_
_entity_poly.entity_id
_entity_poly.type
_entity_poly.pdbx_seq_one_letter_code
_entity_poly.pdbx_strand_id
1 'polypeptide(L)'
;EFRRVLFRSKLTKMSHIVEKPEPKDAPSDQGVVGRYIFTSSIFKHIDGLKPGAGGEYQLTDAIQSLLVEESVYAYAYDGVRYDCGSKIGFLKATVEFALRHPETGAEFANYLSKLKR
;
A
#
# COMPACT_ATOMS: atom_id res chain seq x y z
N GLU A 1 -2.60 24.00 20.46
CA GLU A 1 -2.26 22.58 20.76
C GLU A 1 -2.93 21.60 19.79
N PHE A 2 -4.18 21.78 19.45
CA PHE A 2 -4.91 20.92 18.50
C PHE A 2 -4.30 20.88 17.09
N ARG A 3 -3.73 21.98 16.60
CA ARG A 3 -3.04 22.02 15.31
C ARG A 3 -1.73 21.21 15.28
N ARG A 4 -1.01 21.09 16.39
CA ARG A 4 0.22 20.31 16.48
C ARG A 4 -0.01 18.80 16.48
N VAL A 5 -1.17 18.33 16.98
CA VAL A 5 -1.54 16.92 16.97
C VAL A 5 -1.90 16.45 15.56
N LEU A 6 -2.57 17.28 14.76
CA LEU A 6 -2.93 16.95 13.37
C LEU A 6 -1.71 16.82 12.44
N PHE A 7 -0.64 17.57 12.67
CA PHE A 7 0.60 17.46 11.88
C PHE A 7 1.47 16.24 12.23
N ARG A 8 1.21 15.57 13.35
CA ARG A 8 1.89 14.34 13.75
C ARG A 8 1.07 13.07 13.52
N SER A 9 -0.15 13.19 13.07
CA SER A 9 -1.00 12.06 12.78
C SER A 9 -0.58 11.44 11.45
N LYS A 10 -0.23 10.16 11.48
CA LYS A 10 -0.02 9.34 10.26
C LYS A 10 -1.33 9.01 9.54
N LEU A 11 -2.46 9.44 10.11
CA LEU A 11 -3.80 9.27 9.56
C LEU A 11 -4.23 10.53 8.83
N THR A 12 -4.61 10.38 7.57
CA THR A 12 -5.17 11.44 6.75
C THR A 12 -6.54 11.02 6.26
N LYS A 13 -7.56 11.86 6.50
CA LYS A 13 -8.89 11.61 5.97
C LYS A 13 -8.83 11.67 4.44
N MET A 14 -9.31 10.62 3.80
CA MET A 14 -9.38 10.53 2.35
C MET A 14 -10.62 11.26 1.83
N SER A 15 -10.47 11.90 0.69
CA SER A 15 -11.58 12.47 -0.09
C SER A 15 -11.81 11.73 -1.40
N HIS A 16 -10.78 11.02 -1.87
CA HIS A 16 -10.80 10.37 -3.18
C HIS A 16 -9.78 9.24 -3.25
N ILE A 17 -10.07 8.23 -4.10
CA ILE A 17 -9.16 7.15 -4.44
C ILE A 17 -9.37 6.79 -5.91
N VAL A 18 -8.30 6.53 -6.64
CA VAL A 18 -8.32 6.18 -8.08
C VAL A 18 -7.42 4.99 -8.34
N GLU A 19 -7.90 4.05 -9.15
CA GLU A 19 -7.09 2.92 -9.59
C GLU A 19 -6.15 3.34 -10.73
N LYS A 20 -4.87 3.14 -10.55
CA LYS A 20 -3.80 3.31 -11.56
C LYS A 20 -4.00 4.54 -12.48
N PRO A 21 -4.16 5.75 -11.92
CA PRO A 21 -4.32 6.95 -12.75
C PRO A 21 -3.05 7.22 -13.56
N GLU A 22 -3.20 7.90 -14.70
CA GLU A 22 -2.04 8.50 -15.36
C GLU A 22 -1.36 9.50 -14.41
N PRO A 23 -0.04 9.65 -14.43
CA PRO A 23 0.69 10.53 -13.50
C PRO A 23 0.14 11.95 -13.41
N LYS A 24 -0.33 12.50 -14.53
CA LYS A 24 -0.93 13.85 -14.61
C LYS A 24 -2.31 13.95 -13.94
N ASP A 25 -3.02 12.81 -13.81
CA ASP A 25 -4.39 12.72 -13.28
C ASP A 25 -4.39 12.17 -11.84
N ALA A 26 -3.22 11.85 -11.29
CA ALA A 26 -3.09 11.34 -9.94
C ALA A 26 -3.48 12.42 -8.91
N PRO A 27 -4.41 12.12 -7.97
CA PRO A 27 -4.87 13.11 -6.99
C PRO A 27 -3.80 13.45 -5.93
N SER A 28 -2.80 12.61 -5.77
CA SER A 28 -1.66 12.80 -4.86
C SER A 28 -0.50 11.86 -5.22
N ASP A 29 0.61 12.00 -4.51
CA ASP A 29 1.77 11.10 -4.57
C ASP A 29 1.66 9.89 -3.61
N GLN A 30 0.52 9.75 -2.91
CA GLN A 30 0.29 8.68 -1.95
C GLN A 30 -0.21 7.41 -2.66
N GLY A 31 0.59 6.36 -2.62
CA GLY A 31 0.24 5.07 -3.21
C GLY A 31 -0.38 4.10 -2.20
N VAL A 32 -1.44 3.40 -2.61
CA VAL A 32 -2.07 2.35 -1.80
C VAL A 32 -1.22 1.08 -1.86
N VAL A 33 -0.96 0.48 -0.70
CA VAL A 33 -0.07 -0.70 -0.60
C VAL A 33 -0.81 -2.04 -0.46
N GLY A 34 -2.13 -2.05 -0.65
CA GLY A 34 -2.93 -3.28 -0.61
C GLY A 34 -3.17 -3.85 0.79
N ARG A 35 -3.17 -3.01 1.83
CA ARG A 35 -3.54 -3.37 3.20
C ARG A 35 -4.71 -2.50 3.63
N TYR A 36 -5.81 -3.15 4.03
CA TYR A 36 -7.08 -2.48 4.31
C TYR A 36 -7.71 -3.00 5.59
N ILE A 37 -8.35 -2.10 6.33
CA ILE A 37 -9.23 -2.41 7.46
C ILE A 37 -10.52 -1.64 7.20
N PHE A 38 -11.62 -2.36 7.04
CA PHE A 38 -12.93 -1.78 6.79
C PHE A 38 -13.97 -2.28 7.80
N THR A 39 -15.04 -1.52 7.95
CA THR A 39 -16.29 -1.99 8.53
C THR A 39 -16.97 -2.98 7.57
N SER A 40 -17.94 -3.73 8.04
CA SER A 40 -18.68 -4.70 7.20
C SER A 40 -19.48 -4.03 6.08
N SER A 41 -19.71 -2.73 6.15
CA SER A 41 -20.41 -1.95 5.09
C SER A 41 -19.68 -2.02 3.74
N ILE A 42 -18.36 -2.26 3.72
CA ILE A 42 -17.62 -2.43 2.45
C ILE A 42 -18.20 -3.53 1.56
N PHE A 43 -18.76 -4.61 2.13
CA PHE A 43 -19.31 -5.70 1.35
C PHE A 43 -20.54 -5.27 0.52
N LYS A 44 -21.38 -4.37 1.04
CA LYS A 44 -22.49 -3.76 0.29
C LYS A 44 -21.98 -3.03 -0.96
N HIS A 45 -20.86 -2.33 -0.83
CA HIS A 45 -20.25 -1.60 -1.94
C HIS A 45 -19.56 -2.54 -2.94
N ILE A 46 -18.98 -3.65 -2.47
CA ILE A 46 -18.40 -4.70 -3.32
C ILE A 46 -19.51 -5.39 -4.12
N ASP A 47 -20.63 -5.75 -3.49
CA ASP A 47 -21.77 -6.39 -4.16
C ASP A 47 -22.39 -5.51 -5.25
N GLY A 48 -22.29 -4.18 -5.08
CA GLY A 48 -22.78 -3.20 -6.05
C GLY A 48 -21.81 -2.85 -7.18
N LEU A 49 -20.61 -3.42 -7.20
CA LEU A 49 -19.60 -3.12 -8.22
C LEU A 49 -20.06 -3.49 -9.62
N LYS A 50 -19.63 -2.68 -10.57
CA LYS A 50 -19.71 -2.98 -12.01
C LYS A 50 -18.27 -3.16 -12.53
N PRO A 51 -18.08 -3.93 -13.61
CA PRO A 51 -16.76 -4.02 -14.24
C PRO A 51 -16.28 -2.62 -14.64
N GLY A 52 -15.09 -2.27 -14.15
CA GLY A 52 -14.40 -1.02 -14.43
C GLY A 52 -13.44 -1.13 -15.62
N ALA A 53 -12.35 -0.38 -15.57
CA ALA A 53 -11.30 -0.41 -16.58
C ALA A 53 -10.75 -1.83 -16.75
N GLY A 54 -10.64 -2.30 -17.99
CA GLY A 54 -10.18 -3.66 -18.31
C GLY A 54 -11.21 -4.77 -18.05
N GLY A 55 -12.44 -4.45 -17.65
CA GLY A 55 -13.48 -5.45 -17.33
C GLY A 55 -13.32 -6.07 -15.94
N GLU A 56 -12.43 -5.56 -15.11
CA GLU A 56 -12.15 -6.04 -13.75
C GLU A 56 -13.01 -5.33 -12.70
N TYR A 57 -13.33 -6.03 -11.62
CA TYR A 57 -13.97 -5.44 -10.44
C TYR A 57 -12.89 -4.85 -9.54
N GLN A 58 -12.88 -3.52 -9.39
CA GLN A 58 -11.84 -2.81 -8.66
C GLN A 58 -12.29 -2.51 -7.22
N LEU A 59 -11.48 -2.94 -6.24
CA LEU A 59 -11.74 -2.60 -4.83
C LEU A 59 -11.71 -1.10 -4.59
N THR A 60 -10.91 -0.36 -5.34
CA THR A 60 -10.83 1.10 -5.28
C THR A 60 -12.17 1.77 -5.59
N ASP A 61 -12.97 1.20 -6.50
CA ASP A 61 -14.31 1.71 -6.81
C ASP A 61 -15.29 1.49 -5.64
N ALA A 62 -15.19 0.35 -4.95
CA ALA A 62 -15.96 0.10 -3.73
C ALA A 62 -15.56 1.05 -2.61
N ILE A 63 -14.27 1.33 -2.44
CA ILE A 63 -13.77 2.29 -1.46
C ILE A 63 -14.25 3.71 -1.80
N GLN A 64 -14.20 4.09 -3.08
CA GLN A 64 -14.70 5.39 -3.54
C GLN A 64 -16.20 5.55 -3.25
N SER A 65 -16.98 4.49 -3.43
CA SER A 65 -18.40 4.47 -3.07
C SER A 65 -18.62 4.56 -1.55
N LEU A 66 -17.80 3.85 -0.76
CA LEU A 66 -17.85 3.89 0.70
C LEU A 66 -17.55 5.28 1.26
N LEU A 67 -16.64 6.05 0.62
CA LEU A 67 -16.30 7.42 1.03
C LEU A 67 -17.49 8.39 1.05
N VAL A 68 -18.57 8.08 0.34
CA VAL A 68 -19.80 8.87 0.36
C VAL A 68 -20.59 8.67 1.67
N GLU A 69 -20.51 7.47 2.24
CA GLU A 69 -21.28 7.08 3.43
C GLU A 69 -20.44 7.16 4.71
N GLU A 70 -19.15 6.84 4.64
CA GLU A 70 -18.27 6.73 5.80
C GLU A 70 -16.96 7.50 5.61
N SER A 71 -16.37 7.91 6.72
CA SER A 71 -15.00 8.47 6.70
C SER A 71 -13.97 7.35 6.59
N VAL A 72 -13.16 7.38 5.54
CA VAL A 72 -12.01 6.48 5.34
C VAL A 72 -10.72 7.28 5.52
N TYR A 73 -9.72 6.64 6.11
CA TYR A 73 -8.45 7.27 6.42
C TYR A 73 -7.31 6.51 5.77
N ALA A 74 -6.37 7.23 5.18
CA ALA A 74 -5.07 6.70 4.79
C ALA A 74 -4.12 6.73 5.99
N TYR A 75 -3.43 5.62 6.24
CA TYR A 75 -2.38 5.53 7.25
C TYR A 75 -1.01 5.47 6.59
N ALA A 76 -0.22 6.52 6.78
CA ALA A 76 1.18 6.55 6.34
C ALA A 76 2.03 5.72 7.31
N TYR A 77 2.41 4.51 6.93
CA TYR A 77 3.22 3.62 7.76
C TYR A 77 4.72 3.89 7.56
N ASP A 78 5.51 3.59 8.60
CA ASP A 78 6.96 3.55 8.50
C ASP A 78 7.39 2.17 8.01
N GLY A 79 8.00 2.11 6.84
CA GLY A 79 8.45 0.85 6.29
C GLY A 79 8.84 0.96 4.83
N VAL A 80 9.40 -0.10 4.31
CA VAL A 80 9.75 -0.24 2.91
C VAL A 80 8.79 -1.21 2.25
N ARG A 81 8.15 -0.77 1.18
CA ARG A 81 7.34 -1.63 0.32
C ARG A 81 8.23 -2.27 -0.73
N TYR A 82 8.15 -3.59 -0.85
CA TYR A 82 8.76 -4.34 -1.94
C TYR A 82 7.68 -4.84 -2.89
N ASP A 83 7.79 -4.50 -4.16
CA ASP A 83 6.91 -5.04 -5.20
C ASP A 83 7.43 -6.39 -5.69
N CYS A 84 6.98 -7.46 -5.04
CA CYS A 84 7.38 -8.83 -5.38
C CYS A 84 6.77 -9.34 -6.70
N GLY A 85 5.88 -8.59 -7.34
CA GLY A 85 5.41 -8.85 -8.70
C GLY A 85 6.48 -8.59 -9.76
N SER A 86 7.45 -7.73 -9.48
CA SER A 86 8.62 -7.53 -10.32
C SER A 86 9.79 -8.42 -9.90
N LYS A 87 10.55 -8.93 -10.87
CA LYS A 87 11.72 -9.78 -10.59
C LYS A 87 12.73 -9.10 -9.67
N ILE A 88 13.04 -7.84 -9.93
CA ILE A 88 13.99 -7.07 -9.12
C ILE A 88 13.43 -6.75 -7.72
N GLY A 89 12.14 -6.48 -7.61
CA GLY A 89 11.48 -6.24 -6.32
C GLY A 89 11.51 -7.49 -5.43
N PHE A 90 11.24 -8.66 -6.01
CA PHE A 90 11.36 -9.95 -5.33
C PHE A 90 12.79 -10.22 -4.83
N LEU A 91 13.81 -9.98 -5.67
CA LEU A 91 15.21 -10.15 -5.27
C LEU A 91 15.62 -9.20 -4.15
N LYS A 92 15.22 -7.92 -4.23
CA LYS A 92 15.46 -6.95 -3.17
C LYS A 92 14.80 -7.37 -1.85
N ALA A 93 13.53 -7.79 -1.89
CA ALA A 93 12.84 -8.29 -0.72
C ALA A 93 13.55 -9.50 -0.12
N THR A 94 13.95 -10.46 -0.94
CA THR A 94 14.66 -11.67 -0.50
C THR A 94 15.95 -11.32 0.24
N VAL A 95 16.78 -10.44 -0.31
CA VAL A 95 18.03 -10.00 0.32
C VAL A 95 17.77 -9.30 1.65
N GLU A 96 16.87 -8.33 1.67
CA GLU A 96 16.56 -7.55 2.87
C GLU A 96 15.99 -8.41 4.00
N PHE A 97 15.08 -9.32 3.68
CA PHE A 97 14.49 -10.21 4.69
C PHE A 97 15.50 -11.27 5.17
N ALA A 98 16.33 -11.81 4.27
CA ALA A 98 17.38 -12.76 4.66
C ALA A 98 18.40 -12.13 5.60
N LEU A 99 18.81 -10.88 5.36
CA LEU A 99 19.75 -10.15 6.23
C LEU A 99 19.17 -9.86 7.62
N ARG A 100 17.85 -9.66 7.71
CA ARG A 100 17.16 -9.40 9.00
C ARG A 100 16.78 -10.65 9.76
N HIS A 101 16.83 -11.80 9.13
CA HIS A 101 16.41 -13.05 9.75
C HIS A 101 17.42 -13.48 10.82
N PRO A 102 16.99 -13.82 12.06
CA PRO A 102 17.90 -14.10 13.15
C PRO A 102 18.83 -15.31 12.91
N GLU A 103 18.36 -16.31 12.16
CA GLU A 103 19.16 -17.51 11.89
C GLU A 103 20.11 -17.36 10.70
N THR A 104 19.75 -16.56 9.70
CA THR A 104 20.50 -16.51 8.43
C THR A 104 21.26 -15.21 8.23
N GLY A 105 20.91 -14.14 8.93
CA GLY A 105 21.36 -12.79 8.63
C GLY A 105 22.88 -12.64 8.66
N ALA A 106 23.55 -13.13 9.71
CA ALA A 106 25.00 -13.02 9.86
C ALA A 106 25.76 -13.81 8.79
N GLU A 107 25.33 -15.04 8.53
CA GLU A 107 25.97 -15.90 7.52
C GLU A 107 25.76 -15.33 6.11
N PHE A 108 24.55 -14.86 5.82
CA PHE A 108 24.22 -14.27 4.52
C PHE A 108 24.96 -12.95 4.27
N ALA A 109 25.09 -12.10 5.29
CA ALA A 109 25.91 -10.89 5.20
C ALA A 109 27.39 -11.21 4.87
N ASN A 110 27.97 -12.21 5.53
CA ASN A 110 29.32 -12.69 5.25
C ASN A 110 29.46 -13.24 3.83
N TYR A 111 28.49 -14.01 3.35
CA TYR A 111 28.44 -14.48 1.97
C TYR A 111 28.42 -13.32 0.98
N LEU A 112 27.51 -12.36 1.16
CA LEU A 112 27.40 -11.20 0.28
C LEU A 112 28.68 -10.36 0.23
N SER A 113 29.39 -10.22 1.36
CA SER A 113 30.64 -9.45 1.43
C SER A 113 31.78 -10.08 0.61
N LYS A 114 31.70 -11.39 0.35
CA LYS A 114 32.68 -12.15 -0.43
C LYS A 114 32.36 -12.26 -1.91
N LEU A 115 31.16 -11.83 -2.33
CA LEU A 115 30.79 -11.82 -3.73
C LEU A 115 31.68 -10.84 -4.49
N LYS A 116 32.54 -11.36 -5.35
CA LYS A 116 33.29 -10.54 -6.32
C LYS A 116 32.34 -10.10 -7.40
N ARG A 117 32.23 -8.79 -7.63
CA ARG A 117 31.54 -8.19 -8.79
C ARG A 117 32.53 -7.98 -9.92
#